data_1cfa161985d2ddaf74c7007540d77dd7
#
_entry.id   1cfa161985d2ddaf74c7007540d77dd7
#
_cell.length_a   1.000
_cell.length_b   1.000
_cell.length_c   1.000
_cell.angle_alpha   90.00
_cell.angle_beta   90.00
_cell.angle_gamma   90.00
#
_symmetry.space_group_name_H-M   'P 1'
#
loop_
_entity.id
_entity.type
_entity.pdbx_description
1 polymer ?
#
loop_
_entity_poly.entity_id
_entity_poly.type
_entity_poly.pdbx_seq_one_letter_code
_entity_poly.pdbx_strand_id
1 'polypeptide(L)'
;MKIGVPKEMKNNEYRVAMTPAGVMTLTSVGHEVFIEAGAGLGSSFMDEDYANAGAIIVKTAAEAWNVDMVMKVKEPLESEFMYFREGLILFTYLHLAPEPELTKALLDKKVVGIAYETVQLPNRSLPLLTPMSEVAGK
;
A
#
# COMPACT_ATOMS: atom_id res chain seq x y z
N MET A 1 12.97 2.77 8.49
CA MET A 1 11.64 3.33 8.15
C MET A 1 10.58 2.32 8.55
N LYS A 2 9.48 2.79 9.09
CA LYS A 2 8.32 1.96 9.40
C LYS A 2 7.39 1.95 8.20
N ILE A 3 7.06 0.76 7.70
CA ILE A 3 6.21 0.56 6.53
C ILE A 3 4.98 -0.24 6.95
N GLY A 4 3.80 0.27 6.63
CA GLY A 4 2.54 -0.39 6.97
C GLY A 4 1.80 -0.89 5.74
N VAL A 5 1.17 -2.06 5.87
CA VAL A 5 0.34 -2.65 4.80
C VAL A 5 -1.02 -2.97 5.39
N PRO A 6 -1.99 -2.04 5.28
CA PRO A 6 -3.34 -2.28 5.74
C PRO A 6 -4.07 -3.24 4.81
N LYS A 7 -5.11 -3.87 5.34
CA LYS A 7 -5.99 -4.73 4.56
C LYS A 7 -6.76 -3.88 3.55
N GLU A 8 -6.83 -4.36 2.29
CA GLU A 8 -7.62 -3.68 1.26
C GLU A 8 -9.11 -3.75 1.60
N MET A 9 -9.81 -2.64 1.42
CA MET A 9 -11.21 -2.53 1.81
C MET A 9 -12.19 -2.42 0.64
N LYS A 10 -11.71 -2.24 -0.59
CA LYS A 10 -12.59 -2.17 -1.75
C LYS A 10 -13.16 -3.55 -2.06
N ASN A 11 -14.43 -3.56 -2.52
CA ASN A 11 -15.10 -4.79 -2.93
C ASN A 11 -14.32 -5.49 -4.05
N ASN A 12 -14.20 -6.80 -3.93
CA ASN A 12 -13.51 -7.64 -4.92
C ASN A 12 -12.01 -7.35 -5.04
N GLU A 13 -11.43 -6.66 -4.06
CA GLU A 13 -9.98 -6.48 -4.02
C GLU A 13 -9.36 -7.56 -3.12
N TYR A 14 -8.69 -8.52 -3.74
CA TYR A 14 -8.07 -9.66 -3.06
C TYR A 14 -6.55 -9.58 -3.05
N ARG A 15 -5.98 -8.61 -3.77
CA ARG A 15 -4.53 -8.41 -3.82
C ARG A 15 -4.04 -7.74 -2.55
N VAL A 16 -2.75 -7.86 -2.32
CA VAL A 16 -2.06 -7.20 -1.22
C VAL A 16 -0.81 -6.53 -1.75
N ALA A 17 -0.43 -5.41 -1.15
CA ALA A 17 0.68 -4.59 -1.64
C ALA A 17 2.06 -5.21 -1.36
N MET A 18 2.14 -6.19 -0.46
CA MET A 18 3.41 -6.76 -0.01
C MET A 18 3.29 -8.27 0.09
N THR A 19 4.31 -8.98 -0.42
CA THR A 19 4.44 -10.43 -0.26
C THR A 19 5.36 -10.74 0.92
N PRO A 20 5.31 -11.97 1.47
CA PRO A 20 6.28 -12.37 2.49
C PRO A 20 7.74 -12.22 2.01
N ALA A 21 8.01 -12.51 0.73
CA ALA A 21 9.36 -12.30 0.17
C ALA A 21 9.76 -10.83 0.19
N GLY A 22 8.81 -9.93 -0.11
CA GLY A 22 9.04 -8.49 -0.05
C GLY A 22 9.33 -8.02 1.37
N VAL A 23 8.61 -8.56 2.36
CA VAL A 23 8.88 -8.29 3.78
C VAL A 23 10.31 -8.68 4.13
N MET A 24 10.73 -9.87 3.73
CA MET A 24 12.06 -10.38 4.02
C MET A 24 13.14 -9.45 3.44
N THR A 25 12.95 -8.98 2.22
CA THR A 25 13.87 -8.04 1.56
C THR A 25 13.96 -6.72 2.33
N LEU A 26 12.83 -6.15 2.71
CA LEU A 26 12.79 -4.86 3.42
C LEU A 26 13.39 -4.98 4.83
N THR A 27 13.06 -6.04 5.55
CA THR A 27 13.60 -6.23 6.90
C THR A 27 15.10 -6.48 6.88
N SER A 28 15.62 -7.12 5.83
CA SER A 28 17.04 -7.38 5.69
C SER A 28 17.88 -6.11 5.56
N VAL A 29 17.27 -5.02 5.12
CA VAL A 29 17.96 -3.72 5.00
C VAL A 29 17.57 -2.74 6.13
N GLY A 30 16.96 -3.23 7.19
CA GLY A 30 16.70 -2.45 8.40
C GLY A 30 15.35 -1.78 8.53
N HIS A 31 14.41 -2.04 7.62
CA HIS A 31 13.05 -1.50 7.73
C HIS A 31 12.18 -2.38 8.63
N GLU A 32 11.22 -1.76 9.30
CA GLU A 32 10.19 -2.47 10.06
C GLU A 32 8.92 -2.52 9.21
N VAL A 33 8.32 -3.69 9.05
CA VAL A 33 7.11 -3.89 8.26
C VAL A 33 5.96 -4.34 9.17
N PHE A 34 4.86 -3.60 9.11
CA PHE A 34 3.65 -3.85 9.89
C PHE A 34 2.54 -4.28 8.93
N ILE A 35 1.99 -5.46 9.13
CA ILE A 35 0.94 -6.03 8.27
C ILE A 35 -0.34 -6.14 9.07
N GLU A 36 -1.44 -5.57 8.58
CA GLU A 36 -2.73 -5.74 9.23
C GLU A 36 -3.18 -7.20 9.15
N ALA A 37 -3.70 -7.74 10.25
CA ALA A 37 -4.17 -9.13 10.30
C ALA A 37 -5.18 -9.40 9.17
N GLY A 38 -4.95 -10.47 8.42
CA GLY A 38 -5.81 -10.85 7.30
C GLY A 38 -5.53 -10.14 5.99
N ALA A 39 -4.57 -9.21 5.94
CA ALA A 39 -4.30 -8.42 4.74
C ALA A 39 -3.94 -9.27 3.52
N GLY A 40 -3.27 -10.39 3.71
CA GLY A 40 -2.83 -11.25 2.61
C GLY A 40 -3.73 -12.44 2.30
N LEU A 41 -4.83 -12.62 3.03
CA LEU A 41 -5.67 -13.82 2.90
C LEU A 41 -6.26 -13.99 1.49
N GLY A 42 -6.65 -12.89 0.85
CA GLY A 42 -7.18 -12.93 -0.52
C GLY A 42 -6.17 -13.39 -1.56
N SER A 43 -4.87 -13.29 -1.24
CA SER A 43 -3.77 -13.77 -2.10
C SER A 43 -3.13 -15.04 -1.57
N SER A 44 -3.80 -15.72 -0.65
CA SER A 44 -3.35 -16.97 -0.03
C SER A 44 -2.11 -16.83 0.85
N PHE A 45 -1.82 -15.62 1.32
CA PHE A 45 -0.76 -15.38 2.31
C PHE A 45 -1.39 -15.28 3.69
N MET A 46 -0.95 -16.15 4.60
CA MET A 46 -1.41 -16.13 5.98
C MET A 46 -0.60 -15.14 6.82
N ASP A 47 -1.16 -14.70 7.94
CA ASP A 47 -0.44 -13.82 8.87
C ASP A 47 0.87 -14.46 9.32
N GLU A 48 0.86 -15.78 9.54
CA GLU A 48 2.05 -16.54 9.92
C GLU A 48 3.16 -16.44 8.88
N ASP A 49 2.81 -16.44 7.59
CA ASP A 49 3.80 -16.31 6.50
C ASP A 49 4.53 -14.97 6.59
N TYR A 50 3.79 -13.92 6.87
CA TYR A 50 4.38 -12.59 7.06
C TYR A 50 5.22 -12.51 8.33
N ALA A 51 4.74 -13.07 9.43
CA ALA A 51 5.48 -13.07 10.68
C ALA A 51 6.80 -13.84 10.55
N ASN A 52 6.77 -14.98 9.87
CA ASN A 52 7.98 -15.78 9.60
C ASN A 52 8.99 -15.04 8.72
N ALA A 53 8.51 -14.14 7.87
CA ALA A 53 9.38 -13.30 7.02
C ALA A 53 9.95 -12.09 7.76
N GLY A 54 9.51 -11.82 8.98
CA GLY A 54 10.01 -10.72 9.80
C GLY A 54 9.04 -9.58 10.02
N ALA A 55 7.80 -9.67 9.53
CA ALA A 55 6.79 -8.63 9.73
C ALA A 55 6.19 -8.69 11.12
N ILE A 56 5.68 -7.55 11.57
CA ILE A 56 4.91 -7.43 12.79
C ILE A 56 3.44 -7.42 12.38
N ILE A 57 2.65 -8.36 12.90
CA ILE A 57 1.21 -8.42 12.59
C ILE A 57 0.48 -7.51 13.57
N VAL A 58 -0.30 -6.57 13.03
CA VAL A 58 -1.11 -5.64 13.82
C VAL A 58 -2.58 -5.96 13.65
N LYS A 59 -3.38 -5.66 14.67
CA LYS A 59 -4.79 -6.09 14.71
C LYS A 59 -5.73 -5.11 14.02
N THR A 60 -5.36 -3.84 13.88
CA THR A 60 -6.25 -2.80 13.38
C THR A 60 -5.62 -2.03 12.24
N ALA A 61 -6.48 -1.43 11.40
CA ALA A 61 -6.04 -0.54 10.34
C ALA A 61 -5.29 0.67 10.90
N ALA A 62 -5.76 1.22 12.03
CA ALA A 62 -5.11 2.37 12.66
C ALA A 62 -3.64 2.09 12.97
N GLU A 63 -3.32 0.89 13.45
CA GLU A 63 -1.94 0.50 13.74
C GLU A 63 -1.12 0.38 12.45
N ALA A 64 -1.72 -0.16 11.37
CA ALA A 64 -1.04 -0.29 10.08
C ALA A 64 -0.79 1.08 9.42
N TRP A 65 -1.63 2.07 9.69
CA TRP A 65 -1.48 3.43 9.17
C TRP A 65 -0.55 4.30 10.02
N ASN A 66 -0.25 3.91 11.25
CA ASN A 66 0.60 4.68 12.16
C ASN A 66 2.08 4.39 11.91
N VAL A 67 2.53 4.67 10.70
CA VAL A 67 3.87 4.36 10.19
C VAL A 67 4.38 5.51 9.33
N ASP A 68 5.60 5.40 8.81
CA ASP A 68 6.19 6.42 7.95
C ASP A 68 5.65 6.33 6.52
N MET A 69 5.47 5.11 6.00
CA MET A 69 4.96 4.88 4.66
C MET A 69 3.92 3.76 4.67
N VAL A 70 2.78 4.02 4.03
CA VAL A 70 1.73 3.01 3.83
C VAL A 70 1.76 2.55 2.38
N MET A 71 1.78 1.24 2.19
CA MET A 71 1.71 0.62 0.86
C MET A 71 0.36 -0.06 0.69
N LYS A 72 -0.36 0.29 -0.37
CA LYS A 72 -1.67 -0.29 -0.71
C LYS A 72 -1.73 -0.62 -2.20
N VAL A 73 -2.67 -1.46 -2.59
CA VAL A 73 -2.96 -1.74 -4.00
C VAL A 73 -3.89 -0.67 -4.56
N LYS A 74 -5.04 -0.48 -3.93
CA LYS A 74 -6.04 0.50 -4.39
C LYS A 74 -5.97 1.80 -3.60
N GLU A 75 -6.50 2.85 -4.21
CA GLU A 75 -6.59 4.15 -3.57
C GLU A 75 -7.38 4.06 -2.25
N PRO A 76 -7.04 4.88 -1.25
CA PRO A 76 -7.77 4.89 0.02
C PRO A 76 -9.23 5.25 -0.17
N LEU A 77 -10.10 4.63 0.64
CA LEU A 77 -11.50 4.98 0.74
C LEU A 77 -11.68 6.14 1.72
N GLU A 78 -12.82 6.83 1.63
CA GLU A 78 -13.14 7.94 2.53
C GLU A 78 -13.01 7.54 4.00
N SER A 79 -13.40 6.31 4.35
CA SER A 79 -13.26 5.79 5.71
C SER A 79 -11.81 5.70 6.20
N GLU A 80 -10.84 5.75 5.28
CA GLU A 80 -9.41 5.70 5.61
C GLU A 80 -8.78 7.08 5.71
N PHE A 81 -9.46 8.13 5.28
CA PHE A 81 -8.92 9.51 5.29
C PHE A 81 -8.57 9.98 6.71
N MET A 82 -9.26 9.46 7.72
CA MET A 82 -8.98 9.79 9.12
C MET A 82 -7.56 9.43 9.56
N TYR A 83 -6.89 8.55 8.84
CA TYR A 83 -5.52 8.14 9.16
C TYR A 83 -4.47 9.02 8.50
N PHE A 84 -4.86 9.91 7.61
CA PHE A 84 -3.93 10.81 6.91
C PHE A 84 -3.34 11.81 7.90
N ARG A 85 -2.04 12.05 7.77
CA ARG A 85 -1.34 13.06 8.57
C ARG A 85 -0.17 13.65 7.78
N GLU A 86 0.30 14.82 8.21
CA GLU A 86 1.42 15.49 7.58
C GLU A 86 2.67 14.61 7.61
N GLY A 87 3.32 14.49 6.46
CA GLY A 87 4.55 13.70 6.33
C GLY A 87 4.34 12.22 6.07
N LEU A 88 3.09 11.72 6.14
CA LEU A 88 2.80 10.33 5.76
C LEU A 88 3.08 10.14 4.27
N ILE A 89 3.79 9.07 3.93
CA ILE A 89 4.02 8.67 2.55
C ILE A 89 2.99 7.59 2.20
N LEU A 90 2.24 7.83 1.12
CA LEU A 90 1.24 6.86 0.64
C LEU A 90 1.66 6.36 -0.74
N PHE A 91 1.95 5.07 -0.85
CA PHE A 91 2.41 4.43 -2.09
C PHE A 91 1.35 3.45 -2.57
N THR A 92 0.62 3.82 -3.63
CA THR A 92 -0.55 3.07 -4.12
C THR A 92 -0.92 3.49 -5.54
N TYR A 93 -1.93 2.86 -6.14
CA TYR A 93 -2.59 3.39 -7.33
C TYR A 93 -3.61 4.43 -6.87
N LEU A 94 -3.38 5.70 -7.20
CA LEU A 94 -4.16 6.81 -6.62
C LEU A 94 -5.43 7.18 -7.38
N HIS A 95 -5.45 7.07 -8.72
CA HIS A 95 -6.60 7.45 -9.55
C HIS A 95 -7.20 8.81 -9.17
N LEU A 96 -6.33 9.84 -9.10
CA LEU A 96 -6.73 11.15 -8.57
C LEU A 96 -7.78 11.87 -9.45
N ALA A 97 -7.73 11.66 -10.76
CA ALA A 97 -8.64 12.38 -11.67
C ALA A 97 -10.12 12.09 -11.41
N PRO A 98 -10.55 10.82 -11.20
CA PRO A 98 -11.95 10.53 -10.85
C PRO A 98 -12.27 10.64 -9.36
N GLU A 99 -11.31 11.01 -8.51
CA GLU A 99 -11.45 11.01 -7.05
C GLU A 99 -11.08 12.38 -6.45
N PRO A 100 -11.90 13.42 -6.67
CA PRO A 100 -11.56 14.76 -6.19
C PRO A 100 -11.50 14.86 -4.66
N GLU A 101 -12.32 14.09 -3.94
CA GLU A 101 -12.30 14.08 -2.48
C GLU A 101 -11.00 13.50 -1.93
N LEU A 102 -10.48 12.46 -2.56
CA LEU A 102 -9.19 11.87 -2.20
C LEU A 102 -8.07 12.90 -2.42
N THR A 103 -8.07 13.57 -3.55
CA THR A 103 -7.08 14.61 -3.87
C THR A 103 -7.10 15.70 -2.81
N LYS A 104 -8.29 16.18 -2.45
CA LYS A 104 -8.45 17.21 -1.42
C LYS A 104 -7.92 16.73 -0.06
N ALA A 105 -8.25 15.50 0.33
CA ALA A 105 -7.80 14.94 1.60
C ALA A 105 -6.27 14.84 1.66
N LEU A 106 -5.64 14.41 0.58
CA LEU A 106 -4.17 14.33 0.51
C LEU A 106 -3.53 15.70 0.67
N LEU A 107 -4.08 16.72 0.01
CA LEU A 107 -3.57 18.09 0.09
C LEU A 107 -3.82 18.71 1.46
N ASP A 108 -5.02 18.55 2.01
CA ASP A 108 -5.40 19.12 3.31
C ASP A 108 -4.54 18.56 4.45
N LYS A 109 -4.19 17.29 4.37
CA LYS A 109 -3.40 16.60 5.40
C LYS A 109 -1.91 16.55 5.08
N LYS A 110 -1.49 17.13 3.95
CA LYS A 110 -0.07 17.16 3.52
C LYS A 110 0.56 15.79 3.42
N VAL A 111 -0.18 14.84 2.89
CA VAL A 111 0.30 13.48 2.63
C VAL A 111 1.16 13.49 1.37
N VAL A 112 2.30 12.78 1.41
CA VAL A 112 3.16 12.60 0.24
C VAL A 112 2.66 11.39 -0.54
N GLY A 113 1.93 11.64 -1.62
CA GLY A 113 1.38 10.58 -2.47
C GLY A 113 2.37 10.16 -3.55
N ILE A 114 2.64 8.85 -3.64
CA ILE A 114 3.43 8.27 -4.72
C ILE A 114 2.53 7.25 -5.42
N ALA A 115 2.19 7.52 -6.68
CA ALA A 115 1.30 6.65 -7.42
C ALA A 115 2.10 5.66 -8.26
N TYR A 116 1.74 4.37 -8.20
CA TYR A 116 2.40 3.34 -9.00
C TYR A 116 2.33 3.65 -10.50
N GLU A 117 1.17 4.15 -10.98
CA GLU A 117 0.95 4.44 -12.38
C GLU A 117 1.76 5.61 -12.91
N THR A 118 2.34 6.42 -12.03
CA THR A 118 3.16 7.58 -12.41
C THR A 118 4.65 7.37 -12.24
N VAL A 119 5.09 6.23 -11.68
CA VAL A 119 6.51 5.91 -11.60
C VAL A 119 7.02 5.67 -13.02
N GLN A 120 8.01 6.45 -13.43
CA GLN A 120 8.48 6.48 -14.81
C GLN A 120 9.99 6.36 -14.87
N LEU A 121 10.48 5.51 -15.80
CA LEU A 121 11.92 5.39 -16.06
C LEU A 121 12.40 6.53 -16.97
N PRO A 122 13.72 6.74 -17.10
CA PRO A 122 14.26 7.78 -17.99
C PRO A 122 13.81 7.66 -19.43
N ASN A 123 13.42 6.47 -19.90
CA ASN A 123 12.90 6.24 -21.25
C ASN A 123 11.38 6.51 -21.33
N ARG A 124 10.78 7.07 -20.29
CA ARG A 124 9.35 7.37 -20.17
C ARG A 124 8.42 6.16 -20.09
N SER A 125 8.96 4.93 -19.90
CA SER A 125 8.12 3.78 -19.64
C SER A 125 7.54 3.85 -18.23
N LEU A 126 6.41 3.16 -18.01
CA LEU A 126 5.74 3.10 -16.71
C LEU A 126 5.88 1.67 -16.16
N PRO A 127 6.98 1.34 -15.46
CA PRO A 127 7.33 -0.03 -15.13
C PRO A 127 6.33 -0.73 -14.20
N LEU A 128 5.59 0.02 -13.40
CA LEU A 128 4.63 -0.56 -12.46
C LEU A 128 3.22 -0.67 -13.06
N LEU A 129 2.90 0.12 -14.07
CA LEU A 129 1.62 0.08 -14.76
C LEU A 129 1.60 -0.97 -15.89
N THR A 130 2.68 -1.08 -16.65
CA THR A 130 2.77 -1.96 -17.82
C THR A 130 2.42 -3.42 -17.50
N PRO A 131 3.01 -4.08 -16.48
CA PRO A 131 2.65 -5.46 -16.16
C PRO A 131 1.18 -5.63 -15.79
N MET A 132 0.59 -4.66 -15.10
CA MET A 132 -0.81 -4.68 -14.71
C MET A 132 -1.72 -4.57 -15.94
N SER A 133 -1.38 -3.72 -16.89
CA SER A 133 -2.11 -3.57 -18.14
C SER A 133 -2.04 -4.83 -19.00
N GLU A 134 -0.89 -5.49 -19.04
CA GLU A 134 -0.71 -6.75 -19.77
C GLU A 134 -1.61 -7.85 -19.18
N VAL A 135 -1.68 -7.96 -17.86
CA VAL A 135 -2.55 -8.93 -17.20
C VAL A 135 -4.02 -8.63 -17.47
N ALA A 136 -4.42 -7.37 -17.39
CA ALA A 136 -5.80 -6.96 -17.65
C ALA A 136 -6.21 -7.19 -19.10
N GLY A 137 -5.27 -7.14 -20.05
CA GLY A 137 -5.52 -7.35 -21.48
C GLY A 137 -5.66 -8.82 -21.88
N LYS A 138 -5.45 -9.75 -21.00
CA LYS A 138 -5.59 -11.18 -21.23
C LYS A 138 -6.96 -11.68 -20.78
#